data_786a9ed40a7c1a17b319310aa30279b6
#
_entry.id   786a9ed40a7c1a17b319310aa30279b6
#
_cell.length_a   1.000
_cell.length_b   1.000
_cell.length_c   1.000
_cell.angle_alpha   90.00
_cell.angle_beta   90.00
_cell.angle_gamma   90.00
#
_symmetry.space_group_name_H-M   'P 1'
#
loop_
_entity.id
_entity.type
_entity.pdbx_description
1 polymer ?
#
loop_
_entity_poly.entity_id
_entity_poly.type
_entity_poly.pdbx_seq_one_letter_code
_entity_poly.pdbx_strand_id
1 'polypeptide(L)'
;MKATKGFRKDMTCRGFRYEEGKSYHEEKAKCSKTGFHACEYPLDCFTHYGPTESEYHEVELSGVIDKSTLDTNMSTTDIKIGPKLSFTELALSAYDFIYKKAKEVSVYKGAGKVASVISNHNVVSKEGYGCVAANTRSYGAAAAYGPESSASVTESFSTSIADGSSVTSTATSYNSIASATGYDSISAVTGKNSVSSADGKHSISGTTGCYSISSATGNHSVSATTEEESVSSANGYGCVSTTTGRDSFASVESDTGIAVAWGYKSKAKGCIGSRLVLADWKCVRYTLNEEDAWQLVGAKMVIVDGVNIKADTYYRCINGEVVEAIDEDE
;
A
#
# COMPACT_ATOMS: atom_id res chain seq x y z
N MET A 1 -12.31 -3.45 19.67
CA MET A 1 -11.04 -2.89 19.20
C MET A 1 -11.00 -3.03 17.69
N LYS A 2 -10.65 -1.98 16.93
CA LYS A 2 -10.48 -2.05 15.47
C LYS A 2 -9.12 -2.63 15.11
N ALA A 3 -9.09 -3.44 14.06
CA ALA A 3 -7.91 -4.07 13.51
C ALA A 3 -8.09 -4.35 12.01
N THR A 4 -7.08 -4.84 11.35
CA THR A 4 -7.14 -5.28 9.94
C THR A 4 -6.91 -6.78 9.84
N LYS A 5 -7.68 -7.43 8.98
CA LYS A 5 -7.52 -8.85 8.67
C LYS A 5 -7.41 -9.08 7.18
N GLY A 6 -6.43 -9.87 6.78
CA GLY A 6 -6.29 -10.37 5.41
C GLY A 6 -7.07 -11.65 5.20
N PHE A 7 -7.60 -11.83 3.99
CA PHE A 7 -8.29 -13.00 3.49
C PHE A 7 -7.81 -13.32 2.07
N ARG A 8 -8.03 -14.53 1.61
CA ARG A 8 -7.99 -14.81 0.17
C ARG A 8 -9.14 -14.08 -0.52
N LYS A 9 -9.09 -13.89 -1.83
CA LYS A 9 -10.12 -13.20 -2.63
C LYS A 9 -11.53 -13.79 -2.50
N ASP A 10 -11.66 -15.06 -2.11
CA ASP A 10 -12.92 -15.75 -1.85
C ASP A 10 -13.43 -15.61 -0.39
N MET A 11 -12.85 -14.69 0.37
CA MET A 11 -13.13 -14.49 1.80
C MET A 11 -12.77 -15.69 2.68
N THR A 12 -11.84 -16.55 2.24
CA THR A 12 -11.37 -17.67 3.08
C THR A 12 -10.10 -17.33 3.85
N CYS A 13 -9.97 -17.91 5.04
CA CYS A 13 -8.78 -17.90 5.85
C CYS A 13 -8.66 -19.25 6.57
N ARG A 14 -7.56 -19.99 6.33
CA ARG A 14 -7.33 -21.34 6.91
C ARG A 14 -8.49 -22.32 6.68
N GLY A 15 -9.13 -22.25 5.51
CA GLY A 15 -10.24 -23.15 5.14
C GLY A 15 -11.60 -22.74 5.72
N PHE A 16 -11.67 -21.70 6.51
CA PHE A 16 -12.94 -21.13 6.98
C PHE A 16 -13.33 -19.93 6.11
N ARG A 17 -14.61 -19.89 5.69
CA ARG A 17 -15.15 -18.82 4.87
C ARG A 17 -15.87 -17.79 5.72
N TYR A 18 -15.51 -16.53 5.54
CA TYR A 18 -16.10 -15.40 6.24
C TYR A 18 -17.08 -14.64 5.34
N GLU A 19 -17.92 -13.81 5.92
CA GLU A 19 -18.83 -12.92 5.22
C GLU A 19 -18.78 -11.52 5.85
N GLU A 20 -18.75 -10.49 5.01
CA GLU A 20 -18.84 -9.11 5.48
C GLU A 20 -20.12 -8.86 6.28
N GLY A 21 -20.02 -8.08 7.34
CA GLY A 21 -21.11 -7.77 8.26
C GLY A 21 -21.38 -8.84 9.31
N LYS A 22 -20.82 -10.05 9.19
CA LYS A 22 -21.04 -11.16 10.11
C LYS A 22 -20.10 -11.11 11.31
N SER A 23 -20.58 -11.68 12.42
CA SER A 23 -19.80 -11.90 13.64
C SER A 23 -19.58 -13.39 13.87
N TYR A 24 -18.41 -13.73 14.40
CA TYR A 24 -17.99 -15.10 14.65
C TYR A 24 -17.43 -15.22 16.06
N HIS A 25 -17.59 -16.39 16.67
CA HIS A 25 -17.14 -16.68 18.03
C HIS A 25 -16.36 -18.00 18.09
N GLU A 26 -15.27 -18.01 18.86
CA GLU A 26 -14.53 -19.19 19.27
C GLU A 26 -14.28 -19.17 20.79
N GLU A 27 -14.22 -20.35 21.43
CA GLU A 27 -14.07 -20.43 22.89
C GLU A 27 -12.69 -19.97 23.39
N LYS A 28 -11.66 -20.03 22.55
CA LYS A 28 -10.26 -19.78 22.96
C LYS A 28 -9.53 -18.93 21.93
N ALA A 29 -8.73 -18.00 22.43
CA ALA A 29 -7.82 -17.18 21.64
C ALA A 29 -6.38 -17.36 22.13
N LYS A 30 -5.48 -17.71 21.21
CA LYS A 30 -4.04 -17.80 21.45
C LYS A 30 -3.30 -17.45 20.16
N CYS A 31 -2.48 -16.40 20.19
CA CYS A 31 -1.69 -15.98 19.04
C CYS A 31 -0.94 -17.16 18.41
N SER A 32 -0.99 -17.24 17.08
CA SER A 32 -0.40 -18.28 16.23
C SER A 32 -0.97 -19.69 16.40
N LYS A 33 -1.99 -19.89 17.26
CA LYS A 33 -2.56 -21.21 17.54
C LYS A 33 -4.07 -21.29 17.30
N THR A 34 -4.87 -20.55 18.05
CA THR A 34 -6.34 -20.63 18.06
C THR A 34 -6.95 -19.24 18.08
N GLY A 35 -8.25 -19.12 17.73
CA GLY A 35 -8.97 -17.88 17.67
C GLY A 35 -8.84 -17.18 16.32
N PHE A 36 -9.52 -16.06 16.19
CA PHE A 36 -9.50 -15.22 14.99
C PHE A 36 -8.31 -14.28 15.03
N HIS A 37 -7.43 -14.37 14.02
CA HIS A 37 -6.23 -13.56 13.94
C HIS A 37 -6.47 -12.29 13.12
N ALA A 38 -5.95 -11.17 13.59
CA ALA A 38 -5.94 -9.88 12.90
C ALA A 38 -4.73 -9.06 13.36
N CYS A 39 -4.38 -8.01 12.65
CA CYS A 39 -3.23 -7.16 12.94
C CYS A 39 -3.70 -5.76 13.40
N GLU A 40 -3.12 -5.26 14.47
CA GLU A 40 -3.35 -3.88 14.91
C GLU A 40 -2.75 -2.89 13.90
N TYR A 41 -1.55 -3.21 13.41
CA TYR A 41 -0.93 -2.52 12.30
C TYR A 41 -1.37 -3.16 10.96
N PRO A 42 -2.05 -2.44 10.06
CA PRO A 42 -2.67 -3.02 8.89
C PRO A 42 -1.74 -3.81 7.98
N LEU A 43 -0.50 -3.35 7.82
CA LEU A 43 0.42 -3.96 6.85
C LEU A 43 1.11 -5.23 7.35
N ASP A 44 1.03 -5.53 8.65
CA ASP A 44 1.49 -6.83 9.16
C ASP A 44 0.68 -7.99 8.54
N CYS A 45 -0.53 -7.69 8.02
CA CYS A 45 -1.30 -8.65 7.24
C CYS A 45 -0.57 -9.17 5.99
N PHE A 46 0.32 -8.37 5.38
CA PHE A 46 1.05 -8.74 4.17
C PHE A 46 2.05 -9.88 4.38
N THR A 47 2.48 -10.11 5.61
CA THR A 47 3.34 -11.27 5.94
C THR A 47 2.65 -12.61 5.71
N HIS A 48 1.32 -12.62 5.68
CA HIS A 48 0.50 -13.82 5.55
C HIS A 48 -0.39 -13.82 4.31
N TYR A 49 -0.74 -12.64 3.82
CA TYR A 49 -1.65 -12.41 2.70
C TYR A 49 -1.04 -11.39 1.76
N GLY A 50 -0.43 -11.85 0.67
CA GLY A 50 0.18 -11.00 -0.35
C GLY A 50 -0.86 -10.09 -1.01
N PRO A 51 -0.52 -8.82 -1.33
CA PRO A 51 -1.48 -7.82 -1.82
C PRO A 51 -2.11 -8.17 -3.17
N THR A 52 -1.44 -8.95 -4.02
CA THR A 52 -1.94 -9.34 -5.33
C THR A 52 -2.99 -10.45 -5.31
N GLU A 53 -2.97 -11.31 -4.28
CA GLU A 53 -3.82 -12.50 -4.17
C GLU A 53 -4.85 -12.42 -3.05
N SER A 54 -4.91 -11.29 -2.36
CA SER A 54 -5.68 -11.19 -1.12
C SER A 54 -6.56 -9.95 -1.10
N GLU A 55 -7.48 -9.94 -0.16
CA GLU A 55 -8.25 -8.77 0.19
C GLU A 55 -8.18 -8.50 1.70
N TYR A 56 -8.42 -7.25 2.07
CA TYR A 56 -8.24 -6.79 3.44
C TYR A 56 -9.52 -6.12 3.92
N HIS A 57 -9.89 -6.40 5.16
CA HIS A 57 -11.09 -5.86 5.79
C HIS A 57 -10.76 -5.20 7.12
N GLU A 58 -11.45 -4.11 7.42
CA GLU A 58 -11.53 -3.64 8.80
C GLU A 58 -12.29 -4.69 9.61
N VAL A 59 -11.83 -4.99 10.82
CA VAL A 59 -12.49 -5.92 11.71
C VAL A 59 -12.61 -5.33 13.12
N GLU A 60 -13.68 -5.70 13.82
CA GLU A 60 -13.85 -5.39 15.23
C GLU A 60 -13.56 -6.64 16.06
N LEU A 61 -12.60 -6.53 16.98
CA LEU A 61 -12.18 -7.58 17.89
C LEU A 61 -12.78 -7.33 19.28
N SER A 62 -13.30 -8.39 19.91
CA SER A 62 -13.85 -8.35 21.26
C SER A 62 -13.63 -9.69 21.99
N GLY A 63 -14.14 -9.80 23.22
CA GLY A 63 -13.91 -10.98 24.05
C GLY A 63 -12.48 -11.06 24.59
N VAL A 64 -11.92 -12.25 24.64
CA VAL A 64 -10.54 -12.47 25.08
C VAL A 64 -9.59 -12.18 23.93
N ILE A 65 -8.65 -11.27 24.14
CA ILE A 65 -7.64 -10.89 23.13
C ILE A 65 -6.26 -11.28 23.65
N ASP A 66 -5.55 -12.12 22.90
CA ASP A 66 -4.15 -12.46 23.11
C ASP A 66 -3.28 -11.76 22.06
N LYS A 67 -2.27 -11.01 22.50
CA LYS A 67 -1.39 -10.22 21.61
C LYS A 67 -0.05 -10.88 21.43
N SER A 68 0.49 -10.83 20.22
CA SER A 68 1.86 -11.20 19.93
C SER A 68 2.84 -10.25 20.63
N THR A 69 4.00 -10.78 21.00
CA THR A 69 5.13 -9.99 21.54
C THR A 69 6.15 -9.63 20.46
N LEU A 70 6.00 -10.17 19.24
CA LEU A 70 6.97 -10.04 18.15
C LEU A 70 6.51 -9.04 17.08
N ASP A 71 5.19 -8.93 16.90
CA ASP A 71 4.54 -8.12 15.88
C ASP A 71 3.21 -7.57 16.42
N THR A 72 2.38 -6.94 15.57
CA THR A 72 1.06 -6.45 15.97
C THR A 72 -0.07 -7.47 15.80
N ASN A 73 0.28 -8.73 15.52
CA ASN A 73 -0.70 -9.78 15.36
C ASN A 73 -1.43 -10.09 16.69
N MET A 74 -2.72 -10.27 16.59
CA MET A 74 -3.60 -10.55 17.73
C MET A 74 -4.49 -11.73 17.41
N SER A 75 -4.84 -12.49 18.44
CA SER A 75 -5.91 -13.49 18.36
C SER A 75 -7.04 -13.11 19.29
N THR A 76 -8.27 -13.30 18.85
CA THR A 76 -9.48 -12.97 19.64
C THR A 76 -10.50 -14.10 19.62
N THR A 77 -11.33 -14.17 20.66
CA THR A 77 -12.48 -15.08 20.67
C THR A 77 -13.64 -14.59 19.82
N ASP A 78 -13.78 -13.28 19.66
CA ASP A 78 -14.92 -12.68 18.95
C ASP A 78 -14.46 -11.70 17.90
N ILE A 79 -14.91 -11.91 16.66
CA ILE A 79 -14.59 -11.05 15.53
C ILE A 79 -15.87 -10.69 14.76
N LYS A 80 -15.98 -9.42 14.37
CA LYS A 80 -16.96 -8.95 13.39
C LYS A 80 -16.24 -8.45 12.16
N ILE A 81 -16.64 -8.94 10.98
CA ILE A 81 -16.05 -8.56 9.71
C ILE A 81 -16.69 -7.25 9.23
N GLY A 82 -15.91 -6.24 9.06
CA GLY A 82 -16.31 -4.94 8.53
C GLY A 82 -16.09 -4.82 7.03
N PRO A 83 -16.14 -3.60 6.50
CA PRO A 83 -16.03 -3.35 5.06
C PRO A 83 -14.64 -3.72 4.52
N LYS A 84 -14.62 -4.09 3.24
CA LYS A 84 -13.39 -4.26 2.48
C LYS A 84 -12.65 -2.93 2.39
N LEU A 85 -11.35 -2.96 2.56
CA LEU A 85 -10.46 -1.82 2.43
C LEU A 85 -9.83 -1.82 1.02
N SER A 86 -9.91 -0.71 0.32
CA SER A 86 -9.06 -0.43 -0.83
C SER A 86 -7.60 -0.29 -0.36
N PHE A 87 -6.64 -0.39 -1.28
CA PHE A 87 -5.24 -0.18 -0.93
C PHE A 87 -4.95 1.22 -0.41
N THR A 88 -5.67 2.22 -0.92
CA THR A 88 -5.59 3.60 -0.41
C THR A 88 -6.06 3.67 1.05
N GLU A 89 -7.21 3.08 1.38
CA GLU A 89 -7.71 3.04 2.75
C GLU A 89 -6.81 2.23 3.68
N LEU A 90 -6.21 1.14 3.18
CA LEU A 90 -5.24 0.36 3.94
C LEU A 90 -3.98 1.18 4.27
N ALA A 91 -3.45 1.94 3.29
CA ALA A 91 -2.33 2.84 3.48
C ALA A 91 -2.65 3.97 4.48
N LEU A 92 -3.84 4.57 4.36
CA LEU A 92 -4.32 5.59 5.30
C LEU A 92 -4.51 5.03 6.72
N SER A 93 -5.01 3.80 6.85
CA SER A 93 -5.15 3.13 8.14
C SER A 93 -3.80 2.83 8.78
N ALA A 94 -2.80 2.46 7.97
CA ALA A 94 -1.42 2.29 8.43
C ALA A 94 -0.81 3.62 8.89
N TYR A 95 -1.03 4.69 8.13
CA TYR A 95 -0.66 6.05 8.51
C TYR A 95 -1.27 6.43 9.87
N ASP A 96 -2.58 6.28 10.02
CA ASP A 96 -3.31 6.64 11.24
C ASP A 96 -2.79 5.89 12.47
N PHE A 97 -2.49 4.60 12.31
CA PHE A 97 -1.90 3.80 13.38
C PHE A 97 -0.57 4.40 13.86
N ILE A 98 0.35 4.66 12.93
CA ILE A 98 1.66 5.21 13.24
C ILE A 98 1.56 6.63 13.80
N TYR A 99 0.71 7.46 13.20
CA TYR A 99 0.48 8.82 13.68
C TYR A 99 -0.02 8.86 15.13
N LYS A 100 -0.95 7.98 15.49
CA LYS A 100 -1.42 7.82 16.87
C LYS A 100 -0.28 7.37 17.79
N LYS A 101 0.47 6.34 17.38
CA LYS A 101 1.63 5.85 18.15
C LYS A 101 2.71 6.91 18.32
N ALA A 102 3.03 7.68 17.29
CA ALA A 102 4.00 8.77 17.35
C ALA A 102 3.57 9.89 18.33
N LYS A 103 2.26 10.15 18.47
CA LYS A 103 1.74 11.10 19.46
C LYS A 103 1.78 10.59 20.91
N GLU A 104 1.70 9.27 21.11
CA GLU A 104 1.76 8.65 22.44
C GLU A 104 3.18 8.59 23.00
N VAL A 105 4.21 8.60 22.14
CA VAL A 105 5.62 8.52 22.55
C VAL A 105 6.21 9.91 22.70
N SER A 106 7.06 10.11 23.70
CA SER A 106 7.67 11.39 24.05
C SER A 106 8.29 12.11 22.86
N VAL A 107 7.70 13.24 22.48
CA VAL A 107 8.20 14.15 21.46
C VAL A 107 9.56 14.70 21.94
N TYR A 108 10.62 14.43 21.19
CA TYR A 108 11.92 15.05 21.44
C TYR A 108 11.84 16.54 21.07
N LYS A 109 11.49 17.38 22.03
CA LYS A 109 11.47 18.86 21.88
C LYS A 109 12.88 19.41 22.04
N GLY A 110 13.79 19.05 21.13
CA GLY A 110 15.13 19.64 21.08
C GLY A 110 15.10 21.01 20.40
N ALA A 111 15.91 21.95 20.89
CA ALA A 111 16.18 23.18 20.17
C ALA A 111 16.99 22.84 18.90
N GLY A 112 16.51 23.27 17.71
CA GLY A 112 17.13 23.01 16.41
C GLY A 112 16.19 22.37 15.39
N LYS A 113 16.57 22.42 14.12
CA LYS A 113 15.77 21.92 12.98
C LYS A 113 15.88 20.40 12.77
N VAL A 114 16.80 19.70 13.43
CA VAL A 114 17.08 18.28 13.20
C VAL A 114 16.88 17.47 14.47
N ALA A 115 16.19 16.34 14.37
CA ALA A 115 16.13 15.32 15.40
C ALA A 115 16.48 13.96 14.77
N SER A 116 17.40 13.21 15.39
CA SER A 116 17.78 11.87 14.94
C SER A 116 17.96 10.91 16.10
N VAL A 117 17.64 9.64 15.89
CA VAL A 117 17.85 8.57 16.87
C VAL A 117 18.50 7.35 16.19
N ILE A 118 19.41 6.72 16.90
CA ILE A 118 20.21 5.56 16.48
C ILE A 118 19.96 4.35 17.38
N SER A 119 18.74 4.12 17.85
CA SER A 119 18.39 2.94 18.64
C SER A 119 17.12 2.26 18.13
N ASN A 120 17.04 0.95 18.28
CA ASN A 120 15.88 0.16 17.87
C ASN A 120 14.64 0.52 18.71
N HIS A 121 13.45 0.34 18.14
CA HIS A 121 12.14 0.56 18.78
C HIS A 121 11.91 1.97 19.31
N ASN A 122 12.53 2.98 18.69
CA ASN A 122 12.37 4.36 19.09
C ASN A 122 11.63 5.22 18.07
N VAL A 123 10.96 6.24 18.59
CA VAL A 123 10.27 7.25 17.77
C VAL A 123 11.01 8.58 17.90
N VAL A 124 11.27 9.20 16.76
CA VAL A 124 11.77 10.57 16.66
C VAL A 124 10.66 11.44 16.10
N SER A 125 10.31 12.49 16.80
CA SER A 125 9.34 13.46 16.32
C SER A 125 9.92 14.87 16.37
N LYS A 126 9.67 15.67 15.33
CA LYS A 126 10.08 17.07 15.24
C LYS A 126 8.95 17.91 14.66
N GLU A 127 8.70 19.07 15.27
CA GLU A 127 7.69 20.03 14.84
C GLU A 127 8.35 21.38 14.52
N GLY A 128 7.89 22.05 13.46
CA GLY A 128 8.31 23.37 13.05
C GLY A 128 8.60 23.49 11.55
N TYR A 129 8.87 24.67 11.09
CA TYR A 129 9.21 24.96 9.69
C TYR A 129 10.58 24.39 9.32
N GLY A 130 10.67 23.67 8.20
CA GLY A 130 11.90 23.08 7.68
C GLY A 130 12.57 22.10 8.64
N CYS A 131 11.79 21.35 9.42
CA CYS A 131 12.36 20.40 10.37
C CYS A 131 12.69 19.04 9.70
N VAL A 132 13.67 18.34 10.28
CA VAL A 132 14.10 17.01 9.82
C VAL A 132 14.02 16.04 10.98
N ALA A 133 13.36 14.89 10.75
CA ALA A 133 13.37 13.75 11.66
C ALA A 133 13.98 12.54 10.96
N ALA A 134 14.95 11.87 11.59
CA ALA A 134 15.60 10.71 11.00
C ALA A 134 15.77 9.58 12.02
N ASN A 135 15.47 8.34 11.59
CA ASN A 135 15.76 7.14 12.36
C ASN A 135 16.52 6.14 11.48
N THR A 136 17.66 5.66 11.99
CA THR A 136 18.56 4.77 11.25
C THR A 136 18.62 3.36 11.84
N ARG A 137 17.59 2.93 12.55
CA ARG A 137 17.50 1.59 13.16
C ARG A 137 16.16 0.92 12.91
N SER A 138 16.18 -0.40 12.94
CA SER A 138 15.00 -1.23 12.75
C SER A 138 13.93 -0.99 13.82
N TYR A 139 12.66 -1.16 13.42
CA TYR A 139 11.49 -0.92 14.26
C TYR A 139 11.41 0.51 14.81
N GLY A 140 11.93 1.45 14.06
CA GLY A 140 11.93 2.85 14.43
C GLY A 140 10.90 3.68 13.65
N ALA A 141 10.54 4.84 14.20
CA ALA A 141 9.74 5.81 13.47
C ALA A 141 10.39 7.19 13.46
N ALA A 142 10.25 7.89 12.34
CA ALA A 142 10.63 9.29 12.20
C ALA A 142 9.40 10.09 11.78
N ALA A 143 9.08 11.16 12.52
CA ALA A 143 7.94 12.02 12.24
C ALA A 143 8.35 13.50 12.19
N ALA A 144 8.07 14.18 11.10
CA ALA A 144 8.34 15.60 10.89
C ALA A 144 7.03 16.34 10.61
N TYR A 145 6.73 17.35 11.39
CA TYR A 145 5.50 18.13 11.30
C TYR A 145 5.80 19.59 10.99
N GLY A 146 5.15 20.12 9.96
CA GLY A 146 5.24 21.51 9.56
C GLY A 146 5.72 21.69 8.12
N PRO A 147 5.57 22.89 7.56
CA PRO A 147 5.95 23.16 6.17
C PRO A 147 7.44 22.91 5.89
N GLU A 148 7.74 22.45 4.66
CA GLU A 148 9.09 22.16 4.17
C GLU A 148 9.85 21.14 5.02
N SER A 149 9.15 20.23 5.68
CA SER A 149 9.75 19.28 6.62
C SER A 149 10.06 17.93 5.96
N SER A 150 11.02 17.20 6.52
CA SER A 150 11.44 15.90 5.99
C SER A 150 11.52 14.85 7.09
N ALA A 151 11.00 13.66 6.80
CA ALA A 151 11.15 12.49 7.65
C ALA A 151 11.85 11.37 6.87
N SER A 152 12.77 10.63 7.51
CA SER A 152 13.46 9.52 6.86
C SER A 152 13.73 8.35 7.80
N VAL A 153 13.62 7.13 7.28
CA VAL A 153 14.03 5.90 7.94
C VAL A 153 14.87 5.04 7.00
N THR A 154 15.86 4.32 7.52
CA THR A 154 16.79 3.56 6.67
C THR A 154 16.87 2.07 6.98
N GLU A 155 16.20 1.60 8.02
CA GLU A 155 16.23 0.19 8.42
C GLU A 155 14.84 -0.44 8.37
N SER A 156 14.80 -1.78 8.39
CA SER A 156 13.60 -2.58 8.22
C SER A 156 12.55 -2.38 9.30
N PHE A 157 11.29 -2.63 8.96
CA PHE A 157 10.14 -2.47 9.85
C PHE A 157 10.01 -1.05 10.44
N SER A 158 10.39 -0.07 9.66
CA SER A 158 10.44 1.31 10.12
C SER A 158 9.44 2.21 9.38
N THR A 159 9.06 3.31 10.02
CA THR A 159 8.06 4.22 9.45
C THR A 159 8.54 5.65 9.42
N SER A 160 8.34 6.29 8.29
CA SER A 160 8.57 7.72 8.08
C SER A 160 7.26 8.45 7.87
N ILE A 161 7.05 9.56 8.56
CA ILE A 161 5.87 10.41 8.43
C ILE A 161 6.32 11.87 8.27
N ALA A 162 5.81 12.53 7.24
CA ALA A 162 5.95 13.96 7.08
C ALA A 162 4.56 14.59 6.86
N ASP A 163 4.22 15.60 7.67
CA ASP A 163 2.91 16.27 7.61
C ASP A 163 3.10 17.80 7.54
N GLY A 164 2.59 18.42 6.48
CA GLY A 164 2.71 19.84 6.19
C GLY A 164 2.75 20.11 4.68
N SER A 165 2.86 21.35 4.27
CA SER A 165 3.03 21.68 2.85
C SER A 165 4.47 21.48 2.39
N SER A 166 4.67 20.95 1.19
CA SER A 166 6.00 20.71 0.58
C SER A 166 6.89 19.80 1.42
N VAL A 167 6.32 18.70 1.90
CA VAL A 167 7.04 17.76 2.77
C VAL A 167 7.52 16.53 2.05
N THR A 168 8.58 15.91 2.59
CA THR A 168 9.15 14.68 2.04
C THR A 168 9.22 13.59 3.10
N SER A 169 8.73 12.40 2.77
CA SER A 169 8.85 11.21 3.61
C SER A 169 9.55 10.10 2.84
N THR A 170 10.59 9.50 3.43
CA THR A 170 11.35 8.43 2.76
C THR A 170 11.61 7.24 3.67
N ALA A 171 11.50 6.03 3.10
CA ALA A 171 11.90 4.80 3.77
C ALA A 171 12.73 3.93 2.81
N THR A 172 13.86 3.39 3.26
CA THR A 172 14.81 2.68 2.37
C THR A 172 15.08 1.27 2.84
N SER A 173 14.09 0.53 3.27
CA SER A 173 14.32 -0.85 3.64
C SER A 173 13.06 -1.69 3.62
N TYR A 174 13.24 -2.95 3.85
CA TYR A 174 12.27 -4.03 3.85
C TYR A 174 11.14 -3.80 4.87
N ASN A 175 9.88 -4.06 4.48
CA ASN A 175 8.71 -3.87 5.33
C ASN A 175 8.58 -2.47 5.95
N SER A 176 8.90 -1.45 5.19
CA SER A 176 8.92 -0.07 5.68
C SER A 176 7.82 0.78 5.06
N ILE A 177 7.49 1.88 5.72
CA ILE A 177 6.45 2.81 5.27
C ILE A 177 7.02 4.21 5.18
N ALA A 178 6.65 4.89 4.09
CA ALA A 178 6.73 6.34 4.02
C ALA A 178 5.34 6.93 3.82
N SER A 179 5.00 7.96 4.57
CA SER A 179 3.76 8.71 4.39
C SER A 179 4.03 10.22 4.41
N ALA A 180 3.55 10.90 3.39
CA ALA A 180 3.64 12.35 3.28
C ALA A 180 2.23 12.93 3.11
N THR A 181 1.86 13.90 3.97
CA THR A 181 0.53 14.51 3.96
C THR A 181 0.64 16.01 3.76
N GLY A 182 -0.12 16.56 2.83
CA GLY A 182 -0.22 17.99 2.56
C GLY A 182 0.06 18.36 1.12
N TYR A 183 -0.02 19.61 0.83
CA TYR A 183 0.16 20.16 -0.52
C TYR A 183 1.61 19.99 -1.02
N ASP A 184 1.79 19.58 -2.29
CA ASP A 184 3.11 19.34 -2.91
C ASP A 184 4.00 18.34 -2.14
N SER A 185 3.41 17.26 -1.64
CA SER A 185 4.11 16.29 -0.79
C SER A 185 4.69 15.12 -1.58
N ILE A 186 5.82 14.61 -1.13
CA ILE A 186 6.51 13.46 -1.74
C ILE A 186 6.67 12.34 -0.72
N SER A 187 6.25 11.13 -1.09
CA SER A 187 6.52 9.92 -0.37
C SER A 187 7.29 8.94 -1.26
N ALA A 188 8.38 8.38 -0.77
CA ALA A 188 9.16 7.42 -1.53
C ALA A 188 9.66 6.27 -0.67
N VAL A 189 9.55 5.05 -1.22
CA VAL A 189 10.04 3.85 -0.55
C VAL A 189 10.90 3.02 -1.51
N THR A 190 12.02 2.51 -1.01
CA THR A 190 12.85 1.52 -1.69
C THR A 190 12.97 0.30 -0.80
N GLY A 191 12.21 -0.74 -1.08
CA GLY A 191 12.27 -1.96 -0.27
C GLY A 191 11.10 -2.87 -0.56
N LYS A 192 11.35 -4.16 -0.45
CA LYS A 192 10.34 -5.19 -0.66
C LYS A 192 9.27 -5.15 0.44
N ASN A 193 8.01 -5.48 0.09
CA ASN A 193 6.85 -5.48 0.99
C ASN A 193 6.61 -4.13 1.69
N SER A 194 6.82 -3.05 0.99
CA SER A 194 6.80 -1.71 1.59
C SER A 194 5.66 -0.85 1.03
N VAL A 195 5.32 0.22 1.73
CA VAL A 195 4.23 1.12 1.34
C VAL A 195 4.68 2.56 1.28
N SER A 196 4.34 3.21 0.19
CA SER A 196 4.42 4.66 0.03
C SER A 196 3.02 5.25 -0.06
N SER A 197 2.74 6.28 0.70
CA SER A 197 1.47 7.01 0.62
C SER A 197 1.72 8.52 0.58
N ALA A 198 1.13 9.19 -0.40
CA ALA A 198 1.14 10.64 -0.47
C ALA A 198 -0.30 11.16 -0.56
N ASP A 199 -0.68 12.01 0.39
CA ASP A 199 -2.02 12.60 0.44
C ASP A 199 -1.95 14.13 0.34
N GLY A 200 -2.66 14.67 -0.63
CA GLY A 200 -2.74 16.09 -0.90
C GLY A 200 -2.62 16.43 -2.38
N LYS A 201 -2.98 17.64 -2.72
CA LYS A 201 -2.93 18.10 -4.10
C LYS A 201 -1.47 18.18 -4.60
N HIS A 202 -1.22 17.74 -5.84
CA HIS A 202 0.10 17.64 -6.49
C HIS A 202 1.09 16.71 -5.78
N SER A 203 0.61 15.69 -5.10
CA SER A 203 1.47 14.78 -4.34
C SER A 203 2.01 13.64 -5.19
N ILE A 204 3.19 13.16 -4.83
CA ILE A 204 3.87 12.06 -5.52
C ILE A 204 4.12 10.93 -4.53
N SER A 205 3.70 9.72 -4.89
CA SER A 205 4.02 8.49 -4.18
C SER A 205 4.79 7.53 -5.08
N GLY A 206 5.85 6.93 -4.59
CA GLY A 206 6.65 6.00 -5.38
C GLY A 206 7.22 4.83 -4.57
N THR A 207 7.21 3.63 -5.16
CA THR A 207 7.89 2.46 -4.59
C THR A 207 8.76 1.78 -5.63
N THR A 208 9.92 1.28 -5.20
CA THR A 208 10.86 0.50 -6.00
C THR A 208 11.16 -0.84 -5.35
N GLY A 209 10.20 -1.59 -4.92
CA GLY A 209 10.40 -2.92 -4.32
C GLY A 209 9.28 -3.86 -4.73
N CYS A 210 9.60 -5.14 -4.89
CA CYS A 210 8.60 -6.17 -5.17
C CYS A 210 7.56 -6.24 -4.05
N TYR A 211 6.33 -6.64 -4.40
CA TYR A 211 5.22 -6.78 -3.45
C TYR A 211 4.87 -5.48 -2.70
N SER A 212 5.13 -4.33 -3.32
CA SER A 212 5.00 -3.04 -2.66
C SER A 212 3.79 -2.25 -3.16
N ILE A 213 3.33 -1.31 -2.34
CA ILE A 213 2.16 -0.48 -2.65
C ILE A 213 2.56 0.98 -2.71
N SER A 214 2.14 1.65 -3.77
CA SER A 214 2.17 3.10 -3.88
C SER A 214 0.75 3.64 -3.94
N SER A 215 0.41 4.61 -3.13
CA SER A 215 -0.89 5.28 -3.14
C SER A 215 -0.73 6.79 -3.14
N ALA A 216 -1.42 7.46 -4.05
CA ALA A 216 -1.47 8.91 -4.09
C ALA A 216 -2.92 9.40 -4.12
N THR A 217 -3.30 10.27 -3.17
CA THR A 217 -4.63 10.89 -3.14
C THR A 217 -4.54 12.40 -3.33
N GLY A 218 -5.53 12.96 -4.00
CA GLY A 218 -5.60 14.38 -4.29
C GLY A 218 -5.43 14.73 -5.78
N ASN A 219 -5.85 15.91 -6.14
CA ASN A 219 -5.85 16.36 -7.54
C ASN A 219 -4.41 16.49 -8.07
N HIS A 220 -4.22 16.05 -9.33
CA HIS A 220 -2.93 16.08 -10.03
C HIS A 220 -1.82 15.30 -9.33
N SER A 221 -2.18 14.22 -8.63
CA SER A 221 -1.24 13.38 -7.92
C SER A 221 -0.75 12.20 -8.77
N VAL A 222 0.45 11.72 -8.47
CA VAL A 222 1.08 10.62 -9.20
C VAL A 222 1.43 9.49 -8.24
N SER A 223 1.05 8.26 -8.59
CA SER A 223 1.47 7.04 -7.93
C SER A 223 2.27 6.17 -8.89
N ALA A 224 3.40 5.61 -8.45
CA ALA A 224 4.25 4.79 -9.30
C ALA A 224 4.85 3.59 -8.56
N THR A 225 4.89 2.44 -9.23
CA THR A 225 5.64 1.24 -8.78
C THR A 225 6.49 0.69 -9.91
N THR A 226 7.70 0.16 -9.61
CA THR A 226 8.63 -0.29 -10.65
C THR A 226 8.94 -1.78 -10.63
N GLU A 227 8.79 -2.45 -9.52
CA GLU A 227 9.13 -3.87 -9.36
C GLU A 227 7.89 -4.77 -9.45
N GLU A 228 8.13 -6.08 -9.57
CA GLU A 228 7.10 -7.10 -9.78
C GLU A 228 6.09 -7.21 -8.63
N GLU A 229 4.89 -7.69 -8.97
CA GLU A 229 3.78 -7.95 -8.04
C GLU A 229 3.43 -6.76 -7.14
N SER A 230 3.54 -5.56 -7.68
CA SER A 230 3.32 -4.32 -6.96
C SER A 230 2.03 -3.60 -7.37
N VAL A 231 1.50 -2.78 -6.49
CA VAL A 231 0.23 -2.08 -6.72
C VAL A 231 0.44 -0.56 -6.68
N SER A 232 -0.04 0.10 -7.72
CA SER A 232 -0.13 1.56 -7.79
C SER A 232 -1.58 1.99 -7.80
N SER A 233 -1.96 2.94 -6.95
CA SER A 233 -3.30 3.50 -6.91
C SER A 233 -3.25 5.02 -6.86
N ALA A 234 -4.05 5.69 -7.67
CA ALA A 234 -4.18 7.14 -7.62
C ALA A 234 -5.65 7.57 -7.63
N ASN A 235 -6.01 8.49 -6.72
CA ASN A 235 -7.36 9.03 -6.60
C ASN A 235 -7.33 10.56 -6.60
N GLY A 236 -8.16 11.17 -7.45
CA GLY A 236 -8.30 12.62 -7.60
C GLY A 236 -8.29 13.06 -9.05
N TYR A 237 -8.76 14.28 -9.30
CA TYR A 237 -8.83 14.85 -10.63
C TYR A 237 -7.44 14.93 -11.30
N GLY A 238 -7.32 14.40 -12.53
CA GLY A 238 -6.09 14.46 -13.32
C GLY A 238 -4.93 13.64 -12.71
N CYS A 239 -5.22 12.61 -11.91
CA CYS A 239 -4.21 11.75 -11.32
C CYS A 239 -3.65 10.70 -12.30
N VAL A 240 -2.45 10.21 -12.00
CA VAL A 240 -1.80 9.16 -12.77
C VAL A 240 -1.35 8.03 -11.84
N SER A 241 -1.71 6.80 -12.20
CA SER A 241 -1.19 5.58 -11.58
C SER A 241 -0.39 4.80 -12.59
N THR A 242 0.84 4.37 -12.27
CA THR A 242 1.68 3.63 -13.21
C THR A 242 2.39 2.46 -12.55
N THR A 243 2.47 1.36 -13.27
CA THR A 243 3.30 0.20 -12.91
C THR A 243 4.19 -0.19 -14.09
N THR A 244 5.47 -0.47 -13.81
CA THR A 244 6.40 -0.99 -14.82
C THR A 244 6.90 -2.41 -14.49
N GLY A 245 6.63 -2.89 -13.30
CA GLY A 245 6.98 -4.25 -12.88
C GLY A 245 6.06 -5.33 -13.47
N ARG A 246 6.56 -6.55 -13.56
CA ARG A 246 5.80 -7.73 -14.01
C ARG A 246 4.65 -8.03 -13.01
N ASP A 247 3.54 -8.55 -13.51
CA ASP A 247 2.38 -8.99 -12.72
C ASP A 247 1.83 -7.91 -11.76
N SER A 248 1.98 -6.63 -12.11
CA SER A 248 1.64 -5.49 -11.25
C SER A 248 0.30 -4.84 -11.63
N PHE A 249 -0.25 -4.06 -10.73
CA PHE A 249 -1.60 -3.49 -10.86
C PHE A 249 -1.58 -1.97 -10.78
N ALA A 250 -2.19 -1.31 -11.77
CA ALA A 250 -2.45 0.13 -11.75
C ALA A 250 -3.95 0.41 -11.60
N SER A 251 -4.34 1.37 -10.76
CA SER A 251 -5.73 1.75 -10.60
C SER A 251 -5.92 3.25 -10.44
N VAL A 252 -7.01 3.76 -11.00
CA VAL A 252 -7.45 5.16 -10.82
C VAL A 252 -8.94 5.22 -10.51
N GLU A 253 -9.31 6.15 -9.62
CA GLU A 253 -10.70 6.34 -9.18
C GLU A 253 -11.29 7.67 -9.65
N SER A 254 -10.67 8.32 -10.65
CA SER A 254 -11.14 9.58 -11.24
C SER A 254 -11.42 9.43 -12.73
N ASP A 255 -12.49 10.04 -13.21
CA ASP A 255 -12.88 10.08 -14.64
C ASP A 255 -11.83 10.74 -15.55
N THR A 256 -10.99 11.59 -15.01
CA THR A 256 -9.85 12.23 -15.68
C THR A 256 -8.52 11.53 -15.43
N GLY A 257 -8.53 10.45 -14.64
CA GLY A 257 -7.34 9.69 -14.27
C GLY A 257 -6.80 8.83 -15.41
N ILE A 258 -5.50 8.51 -15.31
CA ILE A 258 -4.80 7.62 -16.25
C ILE A 258 -4.15 6.50 -15.45
N ALA A 259 -4.52 5.24 -15.74
CA ALA A 259 -3.85 4.05 -15.21
C ALA A 259 -2.96 3.43 -16.29
N VAL A 260 -1.69 3.25 -15.99
CA VAL A 260 -0.67 2.72 -16.92
C VAL A 260 -0.15 1.39 -16.39
N ALA A 261 -0.45 0.30 -17.09
CA ALA A 261 0.11 -1.03 -16.86
C ALA A 261 1.14 -1.31 -17.97
N TRP A 262 2.42 -1.08 -17.65
CA TRP A 262 3.50 -1.17 -18.63
C TRP A 262 4.30 -2.46 -18.54
N GLY A 263 4.37 -3.12 -17.39
CA GLY A 263 5.08 -4.37 -17.18
C GLY A 263 4.41 -5.56 -17.86
N TYR A 264 5.17 -6.62 -18.09
CA TYR A 264 4.64 -7.88 -18.57
C TYR A 264 3.57 -8.44 -17.63
N LYS A 265 2.44 -8.91 -18.17
CA LYS A 265 1.25 -9.36 -17.42
C LYS A 265 0.60 -8.33 -16.50
N SER A 266 1.06 -7.09 -16.49
CA SER A 266 0.46 -6.06 -15.66
C SER A 266 -0.94 -5.69 -16.13
N LYS A 267 -1.77 -5.25 -15.18
CA LYS A 267 -3.19 -4.98 -15.38
C LYS A 267 -3.53 -3.57 -14.91
N ALA A 268 -4.47 -2.93 -15.61
CA ALA A 268 -4.99 -1.62 -15.19
C ALA A 268 -6.50 -1.62 -15.07
N LYS A 269 -7.02 -0.83 -14.13
CA LYS A 269 -8.46 -0.56 -13.99
C LYS A 269 -8.73 0.92 -13.70
N GLY A 270 -9.98 1.33 -13.90
CA GLY A 270 -10.40 2.68 -13.57
C GLY A 270 -11.92 2.83 -13.53
N CYS A 271 -12.39 4.00 -13.13
CA CYS A 271 -13.80 4.36 -13.19
C CYS A 271 -14.20 4.87 -14.59
N ILE A 272 -15.49 5.01 -14.85
CA ILE A 272 -16.02 5.54 -16.13
C ILE A 272 -15.39 6.89 -16.42
N GLY A 273 -14.92 7.06 -17.66
CA GLY A 273 -14.25 8.27 -18.16
C GLY A 273 -12.72 8.24 -18.05
N SER A 274 -12.13 7.41 -17.17
CA SER A 274 -10.69 7.26 -17.06
C SER A 274 -10.05 6.60 -18.29
N ARG A 275 -8.72 6.69 -18.38
CA ARG A 275 -7.93 6.10 -19.47
C ARG A 275 -7.04 4.99 -18.93
N LEU A 276 -7.03 3.87 -19.65
CA LEU A 276 -6.11 2.77 -19.38
C LEU A 276 -5.07 2.72 -20.50
N VAL A 277 -3.80 2.65 -20.13
CA VAL A 277 -2.68 2.43 -21.06
C VAL A 277 -2.09 1.06 -20.74
N LEU A 278 -2.17 0.15 -21.71
CA LEU A 278 -1.87 -1.26 -21.52
C LEU A 278 -0.76 -1.68 -22.49
N ALA A 279 0.37 -2.11 -21.99
CA ALA A 279 1.47 -2.62 -22.80
C ALA A 279 1.16 -4.01 -23.37
N ASP A 280 1.56 -4.23 -24.61
CA ASP A 280 1.45 -5.52 -25.29
C ASP A 280 2.82 -6.18 -25.39
N TRP A 281 2.94 -7.32 -24.72
CA TRP A 281 4.17 -8.08 -24.64
C TRP A 281 4.01 -9.43 -25.36
N LYS A 282 5.01 -9.80 -26.16
CA LYS A 282 5.01 -11.06 -26.93
C LYS A 282 6.22 -11.91 -26.56
N CYS A 283 5.99 -13.20 -26.35
CA CYS A 283 7.07 -14.17 -26.21
C CYS A 283 7.79 -14.35 -27.56
N VAL A 284 9.07 -14.01 -27.60
CA VAL A 284 9.90 -14.09 -28.83
C VAL A 284 10.90 -15.24 -28.82
N ARG A 285 11.20 -15.82 -27.66
CA ARG A 285 12.10 -16.96 -27.49
C ARG A 285 11.69 -17.80 -26.29
N TYR A 286 11.80 -19.12 -26.43
CA TYR A 286 11.84 -20.01 -25.27
C TYR A 286 13.28 -20.04 -24.74
N THR A 287 13.55 -19.26 -23.70
CA THR A 287 14.86 -19.24 -23.02
C THR A 287 14.68 -19.71 -21.58
N LEU A 288 15.78 -20.14 -20.95
CA LEU A 288 15.79 -20.55 -19.54
C LEU A 288 15.56 -19.35 -18.58
N ASN A 289 15.73 -18.13 -19.06
CA ASN A 289 15.38 -16.89 -18.35
C ASN A 289 14.07 -16.35 -18.94
N GLU A 290 13.00 -16.40 -18.20
CA GLU A 290 11.69 -15.89 -18.60
C GLU A 290 11.74 -14.40 -19.00
N GLU A 291 12.55 -13.58 -18.34
CA GLU A 291 12.67 -12.15 -18.61
C GLU A 291 13.16 -11.85 -20.03
N ASP A 292 14.12 -12.65 -20.55
CA ASP A 292 14.66 -12.49 -21.90
C ASP A 292 13.72 -13.02 -23.01
N ALA A 293 12.66 -13.72 -22.61
CA ALA A 293 11.69 -14.32 -23.53
C ALA A 293 10.64 -13.33 -24.05
N TRP A 294 10.42 -12.22 -23.34
CA TRP A 294 9.32 -11.29 -23.61
C TRP A 294 9.82 -9.98 -24.20
N GLN A 295 9.17 -9.52 -25.25
CA GLN A 295 9.45 -8.26 -25.92
C GLN A 295 8.22 -7.38 -25.96
N LEU A 296 8.37 -6.11 -25.61
CA LEU A 296 7.34 -5.10 -25.80
C LEU A 296 7.12 -4.88 -27.31
N VAL A 297 5.94 -5.17 -27.81
CA VAL A 297 5.60 -5.05 -29.23
C VAL A 297 4.63 -3.89 -29.52
N GLY A 298 3.99 -3.35 -28.50
CA GLY A 298 3.08 -2.23 -28.65
C GLY A 298 2.41 -1.81 -27.34
N ALA A 299 1.46 -0.90 -27.45
CA ALA A 299 0.59 -0.52 -26.34
C ALA A 299 -0.78 -0.05 -26.88
N LYS A 300 -1.79 -0.19 -26.07
CA LYS A 300 -3.14 0.32 -26.34
C LYS A 300 -3.55 1.31 -25.27
N MET A 301 -4.20 2.39 -25.72
CA MET A 301 -4.93 3.30 -24.83
C MET A 301 -6.42 3.16 -25.07
N VAL A 302 -7.19 2.93 -24.02
CA VAL A 302 -8.65 2.84 -24.07
C VAL A 302 -9.29 3.72 -23.01
N ILE A 303 -10.54 4.10 -23.25
CA ILE A 303 -11.37 4.84 -22.27
C ILE A 303 -12.31 3.82 -21.63
N VAL A 304 -12.45 3.90 -20.31
CA VAL A 304 -13.46 3.15 -19.56
C VAL A 304 -14.82 3.75 -19.87
N ASP A 305 -15.58 3.10 -20.77
CA ASP A 305 -16.87 3.58 -21.27
C ASP A 305 -18.08 2.97 -20.53
N GLY A 306 -17.83 1.98 -19.67
CA GLY A 306 -18.86 1.25 -18.94
C GLY A 306 -19.59 0.20 -19.75
N VAL A 307 -19.26 0.02 -21.06
CA VAL A 307 -19.91 -0.93 -21.99
C VAL A 307 -18.89 -1.94 -22.51
N ASN A 308 -17.93 -1.49 -23.32
CA ASN A 308 -16.85 -2.35 -23.84
C ASN A 308 -15.72 -2.51 -22.84
N ILE A 309 -15.40 -1.42 -22.15
CA ILE A 309 -14.42 -1.38 -21.06
C ILE A 309 -15.19 -1.03 -19.78
N LYS A 310 -15.48 -2.03 -18.97
CA LYS A 310 -16.25 -1.89 -17.73
C LYS A 310 -15.48 -1.12 -16.66
N ALA A 311 -16.19 -0.38 -15.84
CA ALA A 311 -15.60 0.26 -14.68
C ALA A 311 -15.16 -0.79 -13.65
N ASP A 312 -14.12 -0.45 -12.89
CA ASP A 312 -13.59 -1.23 -11.76
C ASP A 312 -13.17 -2.68 -12.12
N THR A 313 -12.93 -2.93 -13.41
CA THR A 313 -12.51 -4.20 -13.96
C THR A 313 -11.09 -4.08 -14.48
N TYR A 314 -10.22 -5.04 -14.15
CA TYR A 314 -8.85 -5.07 -14.63
C TYR A 314 -8.77 -5.52 -16.09
N TYR A 315 -7.94 -4.83 -16.88
CA TYR A 315 -7.66 -5.12 -18.28
C TYR A 315 -6.18 -5.24 -18.54
N ARG A 316 -5.81 -6.04 -19.54
CA ARG A 316 -4.45 -6.14 -20.12
C ARG A 316 -4.53 -6.16 -21.66
N CYS A 317 -3.40 -5.92 -22.32
CA CYS A 317 -3.28 -6.04 -23.77
C CYS A 317 -2.59 -7.37 -24.11
N ILE A 318 -3.17 -8.14 -25.03
CA ILE A 318 -2.63 -9.42 -25.52
C ILE A 318 -2.78 -9.46 -27.03
N ASN A 319 -1.66 -9.58 -27.76
CA ASN A 319 -1.64 -9.62 -29.25
C ASN A 319 -2.40 -8.44 -29.89
N GLY A 320 -2.30 -7.25 -29.33
CA GLY A 320 -2.97 -6.06 -29.80
C GLY A 320 -4.45 -5.94 -29.44
N GLU A 321 -5.00 -6.84 -28.64
CA GLU A 321 -6.38 -6.78 -28.17
C GLU A 321 -6.44 -6.47 -26.66
N VAL A 322 -7.41 -5.65 -26.27
CA VAL A 322 -7.68 -5.34 -24.85
C VAL A 322 -8.66 -6.37 -24.32
N VAL A 323 -8.24 -7.12 -23.31
CA VAL A 323 -9.02 -8.21 -22.71
C VAL A 323 -9.20 -8.00 -21.21
N GLU A 324 -10.33 -8.45 -20.67
CA GLU A 324 -10.51 -8.54 -19.22
C GLU A 324 -9.45 -9.47 -18.63
N ALA A 325 -8.78 -9.01 -17.60
CA ALA A 325 -7.83 -9.84 -16.88
C ALA A 325 -8.59 -10.70 -15.87
N ILE A 326 -9.04 -11.86 -16.31
CA ILE A 326 -9.58 -12.91 -15.44
C ILE A 326 -8.39 -13.53 -14.70
N ASP A 327 -8.49 -13.72 -13.40
CA ASP A 327 -7.45 -14.41 -12.64
C ASP A 327 -7.35 -15.86 -13.18
N GLU A 328 -6.24 -16.15 -13.85
CA GLU A 328 -5.89 -17.51 -14.27
C GLU A 328 -5.32 -18.25 -13.06
N ASP A 329 -6.19 -18.60 -12.12
CA ASP A 329 -5.92 -19.59 -11.07
C ASP A 329 -6.98 -20.68 -11.18
N GLU A 330 -6.78 -21.56 -12.17
CA GLU A 330 -7.23 -22.95 -12.18
C GLU A 330 -6.20 -23.83 -12.90
#